data_d283cf0dfcd1e1987e1ef0697bcb2375
#
_entry.id   d283cf0dfcd1e1987e1ef0697bcb2375
#
_cell.length_a   1.000
_cell.length_b   1.000
_cell.length_c   1.000
_cell.angle_alpha   90.00
_cell.angle_beta   90.00
_cell.angle_gamma   90.00
#
_symmetry.space_group_name_H-M   'P 1'
#
loop_
_entity.id
_entity.type
_entity.pdbx_description
1 polymer ?
#
loop_
_entity_poly.entity_id
_entity_poly.type
_entity_poly.pdbx_seq_one_letter_code
_entity_poly.pdbx_strand_id
1 'polypeptide(L)'
;METYYSTNNKYISIYIFMCYSAESSINGFLIGGAASLYLLFFSNNQTFKHIGLFFSSVVLIQLAEYFIWIDQDCSKNYNNLASKSIIPILSLQVVSLLLGGYLFNTTILPKYLLKYLFFISFIIFLYYSINNFIVDTSKFCTRPNKDSRLDWDKYNEIVTPFMENIYKIVFNLIPFFFKEVRIGFLFFILGSYALIYTNYDNYKSWYSTWC
;
A
#
# COMPACT_ATOMS: atom_id res chain seq x y z
N MET A 1 -41.86 11.32 -2.87
CA MET A 1 -41.93 10.21 -3.86
C MET A 1 -41.56 10.80 -5.21
N GLU A 2 -40.24 10.93 -5.46
CA GLU A 2 -39.73 11.42 -6.75
C GLU A 2 -38.74 10.40 -7.28
N THR A 3 -39.22 9.71 -8.33
CA THR A 3 -38.44 8.73 -9.10
C THR A 3 -37.50 9.47 -10.04
N TYR A 4 -36.19 9.45 -9.75
CA TYR A 4 -35.18 9.89 -10.70
C TYR A 4 -34.90 8.76 -11.71
N TYR A 5 -35.37 8.94 -12.92
CA TYR A 5 -34.94 8.18 -14.08
C TYR A 5 -33.53 8.61 -14.48
N SER A 6 -32.56 7.75 -14.27
CA SER A 6 -31.20 7.92 -14.81
C SER A 6 -31.13 7.23 -16.15
N THR A 7 -30.96 8.02 -17.21
CA THR A 7 -30.73 7.61 -18.58
C THR A 7 -29.38 6.91 -18.74
N ASN A 8 -29.42 5.74 -19.37
CA ASN A 8 -28.30 4.93 -19.79
C ASN A 8 -27.29 5.72 -20.65
N ASN A 9 -26.15 6.09 -20.09
CA ASN A 9 -24.90 6.31 -20.82
C ASN A 9 -23.87 5.34 -20.30
N LYS A 10 -23.80 4.20 -20.98
CA LYS A 10 -22.81 3.14 -20.80
C LYS A 10 -21.48 3.61 -21.40
N TYR A 11 -20.84 4.58 -20.78
CA TYR A 11 -19.41 4.78 -20.99
C TYR A 11 -18.73 3.66 -20.21
N ILE A 12 -18.14 2.72 -20.97
CA ILE A 12 -17.14 1.80 -20.45
C ILE A 12 -15.90 2.67 -20.15
N SER A 13 -15.93 3.39 -19.06
CA SER A 13 -14.71 3.92 -18.46
C SER A 13 -14.05 2.72 -17.79
N ILE A 14 -13.00 2.19 -18.44
CA ILE A 14 -12.06 1.27 -17.79
C ILE A 14 -11.33 2.12 -16.72
N TYR A 15 -12.04 2.44 -15.65
CA TYR A 15 -11.43 2.99 -14.47
C TYR A 15 -10.85 1.81 -13.69
N ILE A 16 -9.54 1.62 -13.83
CA ILE A 16 -8.76 0.77 -12.93
C ILE A 16 -8.68 1.50 -11.58
N PHE A 17 -9.79 1.59 -10.86
CA PHE A 17 -9.84 2.15 -9.52
C PHE A 17 -9.85 1.00 -8.52
N MET A 18 -8.68 0.65 -8.00
CA MET A 18 -8.48 -0.51 -7.14
C MET A 18 -9.12 -0.40 -5.74
N CYS A 19 -9.56 0.76 -5.28
CA CYS A 19 -9.99 0.97 -3.88
C CYS A 19 -11.46 1.33 -3.67
N TYR A 20 -12.33 1.14 -4.66
CA TYR A 20 -13.71 1.63 -4.59
C TYR A 20 -14.76 0.55 -4.30
N SER A 21 -14.39 -0.71 -4.23
CA SER A 21 -15.29 -1.81 -3.93
C SER A 21 -14.54 -3.08 -3.53
N ALA A 22 -15.25 -4.01 -2.89
CA ALA A 22 -14.71 -5.34 -2.58
C ALA A 22 -14.21 -6.07 -3.82
N GLU A 23 -14.98 -6.02 -4.92
CA GLU A 23 -14.64 -6.68 -6.18
C GLU A 23 -13.36 -6.10 -6.79
N SER A 24 -13.22 -4.77 -6.84
CA SER A 24 -12.01 -4.16 -7.38
C SER A 24 -10.78 -4.46 -6.53
N SER A 25 -10.90 -4.47 -5.21
CA SER A 25 -9.81 -4.78 -4.29
C SER A 25 -9.35 -6.24 -4.41
N ILE A 26 -10.29 -7.21 -4.46
CA ILE A 26 -9.90 -8.62 -4.61
C ILE A 26 -9.27 -8.89 -5.99
N ASN A 27 -9.79 -8.28 -7.06
CA ASN A 27 -9.21 -8.40 -8.39
C ASN A 27 -7.80 -7.78 -8.44
N GLY A 28 -7.60 -6.61 -7.83
CA GLY A 28 -6.28 -5.99 -7.68
C GLY A 28 -5.30 -6.89 -6.94
N PHE A 29 -5.74 -7.51 -5.83
CA PHE A 29 -4.93 -8.48 -5.09
C PHE A 29 -4.56 -9.70 -5.93
N LEU A 30 -5.51 -10.33 -6.62
CA LEU A 30 -5.26 -11.54 -7.41
C LEU A 30 -4.34 -11.28 -8.60
N ILE A 31 -4.62 -10.23 -9.40
CA ILE A 31 -3.83 -9.88 -10.58
C ILE A 31 -2.44 -9.38 -10.17
N GLY A 32 -2.38 -8.43 -9.23
CA GLY A 32 -1.13 -7.88 -8.72
C GLY A 32 -0.28 -8.94 -8.01
N GLY A 33 -0.92 -9.81 -7.23
CA GLY A 33 -0.26 -10.94 -6.56
C GLY A 33 0.33 -11.93 -7.55
N ALA A 34 -0.44 -12.37 -8.54
CA ALA A 34 0.03 -13.28 -9.58
C ALA A 34 1.21 -12.67 -10.35
N ALA A 35 1.13 -11.40 -10.75
CA ALA A 35 2.21 -10.70 -11.44
C ALA A 35 3.46 -10.57 -10.56
N SER A 36 3.29 -10.24 -9.28
CA SER A 36 4.40 -10.13 -8.32
C SER A 36 5.12 -11.45 -8.11
N LEU A 37 4.38 -12.53 -7.93
CA LEU A 37 4.94 -13.88 -7.78
C LEU A 37 5.63 -14.34 -9.08
N TYR A 38 5.03 -14.05 -10.23
CA TYR A 38 5.67 -14.34 -11.51
C TYR A 38 7.03 -13.62 -11.65
N LEU A 39 7.09 -12.33 -11.35
CA LEU A 39 8.34 -11.58 -11.39
C LEU A 39 9.38 -12.12 -10.39
N LEU A 40 8.94 -12.49 -9.20
CA LEU A 40 9.83 -12.97 -8.15
C LEU A 40 10.46 -14.35 -8.47
N PHE A 41 9.66 -15.30 -8.97
CA PHE A 41 10.11 -16.68 -9.11
C PHE A 41 10.55 -17.03 -10.53
N PHE A 42 9.96 -16.43 -11.55
CA PHE A 42 10.20 -16.83 -12.94
C PHE A 42 11.02 -15.83 -13.77
N SER A 43 11.22 -14.59 -13.28
CA SER A 43 12.09 -13.65 -13.98
C SER A 43 13.56 -14.02 -13.83
N ASN A 44 14.33 -13.90 -14.92
CA ASN A 44 15.80 -14.02 -14.90
C ASN A 44 16.47 -12.70 -14.49
N ASN A 45 15.76 -11.55 -14.56
CA ASN A 45 16.30 -10.24 -14.21
C ASN A 45 16.18 -9.99 -12.70
N GLN A 46 17.32 -9.71 -12.05
CA GLN A 46 17.37 -9.47 -10.60
C GLN A 46 16.53 -8.24 -10.17
N THR A 47 16.48 -7.22 -11.01
CA THR A 47 15.65 -6.03 -10.73
C THR A 47 14.16 -6.38 -10.75
N PHE A 48 13.72 -7.22 -11.67
CA PHE A 48 12.34 -7.69 -11.69
C PHE A 48 12.00 -8.60 -10.51
N LYS A 49 12.95 -9.42 -10.04
CA LYS A 49 12.77 -10.19 -8.78
C LYS A 49 12.60 -9.26 -7.57
N HIS A 50 13.42 -8.21 -7.51
CA HIS A 50 13.29 -7.20 -6.46
C HIS A 50 11.93 -6.50 -6.49
N ILE A 51 11.49 -6.08 -7.68
CA ILE A 51 10.17 -5.48 -7.90
C ILE A 51 9.06 -6.46 -7.48
N GLY A 52 9.15 -7.73 -7.86
CA GLY A 52 8.20 -8.78 -7.47
C GLY A 52 8.11 -8.94 -5.96
N LEU A 53 9.24 -8.95 -5.25
CA LEU A 53 9.27 -9.02 -3.79
C LEU A 53 8.64 -7.79 -3.14
N PHE A 54 8.93 -6.59 -3.65
CA PHE A 54 8.34 -5.34 -3.15
C PHE A 54 6.82 -5.31 -3.40
N PHE A 55 6.37 -5.56 -4.63
CA PHE A 55 4.95 -5.53 -4.95
C PHE A 55 4.14 -6.62 -4.25
N SER A 56 4.75 -7.77 -3.89
CA SER A 56 4.05 -8.76 -3.08
C SER A 56 3.61 -8.23 -1.72
N SER A 57 4.33 -7.27 -1.14
CA SER A 57 3.90 -6.57 0.07
C SER A 57 2.88 -5.45 -0.21
N VAL A 58 2.98 -4.78 -1.37
CA VAL A 58 2.03 -3.73 -1.77
C VAL A 58 0.63 -4.29 -1.97
N VAL A 59 0.49 -5.42 -2.64
CA VAL A 59 -0.81 -6.03 -2.93
C VAL A 59 -1.55 -6.52 -1.68
N LEU A 60 -0.87 -6.71 -0.55
CA LEU A 60 -1.53 -7.05 0.72
C LEU A 60 -2.48 -5.95 1.20
N ILE A 61 -2.26 -4.69 0.82
CA ILE A 61 -3.20 -3.61 1.11
C ILE A 61 -4.53 -3.87 0.42
N GLN A 62 -4.51 -4.34 -0.83
CA GLN A 62 -5.72 -4.68 -1.58
C GLN A 62 -6.52 -5.80 -0.89
N LEU A 63 -5.81 -6.78 -0.32
CA LEU A 63 -6.46 -7.83 0.47
C LEU A 63 -7.08 -7.28 1.75
N ALA A 64 -6.37 -6.40 2.46
CA ALA A 64 -6.92 -5.76 3.66
C ALA A 64 -8.15 -4.91 3.32
N GLU A 65 -8.11 -4.12 2.26
CA GLU A 65 -9.25 -3.32 1.80
C GLU A 65 -10.44 -4.18 1.37
N TYR A 66 -10.21 -5.33 0.72
CA TYR A 66 -11.28 -6.28 0.46
C TYR A 66 -12.02 -6.70 1.73
N PHE A 67 -11.28 -7.04 2.80
CA PHE A 67 -11.90 -7.41 4.08
C PHE A 67 -12.61 -6.25 4.76
N ILE A 68 -12.14 -5.03 4.60
CA ILE A 68 -12.83 -3.82 5.06
C ILE A 68 -14.15 -3.64 4.30
N TRP A 69 -14.16 -3.81 2.98
CA TRP A 69 -15.35 -3.64 2.15
C TRP A 69 -16.45 -4.67 2.44
N ILE A 70 -16.13 -5.91 2.75
CA ILE A 70 -17.13 -6.96 3.01
C ILE A 70 -17.70 -6.92 4.44
N ASP A 71 -17.20 -6.06 5.32
CA ASP A 71 -17.64 -5.92 6.72
C ASP A 71 -17.78 -4.45 7.10
N GLN A 72 -18.54 -3.68 6.30
CA GLN A 72 -18.73 -2.24 6.49
C GLN A 72 -19.55 -1.90 7.74
N ASP A 73 -20.36 -2.80 8.24
CA ASP A 73 -21.10 -2.70 9.50
C ASP A 73 -20.26 -3.09 10.72
N CYS A 74 -19.02 -3.58 10.50
CA CYS A 74 -18.08 -3.98 11.55
C CYS A 74 -18.59 -5.09 12.49
N SER A 75 -19.52 -5.90 12.00
CA SER A 75 -20.16 -6.95 12.81
C SER A 75 -19.34 -8.24 12.85
N LYS A 76 -18.56 -8.54 11.80
CA LYS A 76 -17.86 -9.82 11.62
C LYS A 76 -16.39 -9.81 12.07
N ASN A 77 -15.90 -8.69 12.59
CA ASN A 77 -14.49 -8.50 12.98
C ASN A 77 -13.46 -8.50 11.84
N TYR A 78 -13.87 -8.68 10.57
CA TYR A 78 -12.97 -8.64 9.43
C TYR A 78 -12.42 -7.22 9.21
N ASN A 79 -13.29 -6.22 9.27
CA ASN A 79 -12.92 -4.81 9.16
C ASN A 79 -11.92 -4.41 10.25
N ASN A 80 -12.17 -4.81 11.50
CA ASN A 80 -11.27 -4.53 12.61
C ASN A 80 -9.86 -5.12 12.40
N LEU A 81 -9.77 -6.40 12.03
CA LEU A 81 -8.48 -7.06 11.77
C LEU A 81 -7.76 -6.45 10.58
N ALA A 82 -8.48 -6.18 9.50
CA ALA A 82 -7.94 -5.57 8.30
C ALA A 82 -7.44 -4.14 8.55
N SER A 83 -8.23 -3.31 9.26
CA SER A 83 -7.83 -1.96 9.65
C SER A 83 -6.57 -1.97 10.51
N LYS A 84 -6.44 -2.89 11.45
CA LYS A 84 -5.23 -3.08 12.26
C LYS A 84 -4.02 -3.51 11.44
N SER A 85 -4.22 -4.20 10.32
CA SER A 85 -3.14 -4.70 9.48
C SER A 85 -2.53 -3.63 8.54
N ILE A 86 -3.21 -2.51 8.30
CA ILE A 86 -2.76 -1.49 7.34
C ILE A 86 -1.35 -0.97 7.67
N ILE A 87 -1.11 -0.52 8.91
CA ILE A 87 0.19 0.04 9.30
C ILE A 87 1.31 -1.03 9.26
N PRO A 88 1.13 -2.24 9.78
CA PRO A 88 2.06 -3.34 9.55
C PRO A 88 2.36 -3.58 8.07
N ILE A 89 1.36 -3.61 7.19
CA ILE A 89 1.57 -3.84 5.75
C ILE A 89 2.39 -2.68 5.14
N LEU A 90 2.10 -1.43 5.48
CA LEU A 90 2.88 -0.29 5.00
C LEU A 90 4.35 -0.37 5.45
N SER A 91 4.59 -0.75 6.72
CA SER A 91 5.97 -0.95 7.19
C SER A 91 6.66 -2.14 6.53
N LEU A 92 5.92 -3.21 6.21
CA LEU A 92 6.43 -4.37 5.47
C LEU A 92 6.90 -4.00 4.05
N GLN A 93 6.30 -2.99 3.41
CA GLN A 93 6.76 -2.50 2.10
C GLN A 93 8.20 -1.98 2.17
N VAL A 94 8.55 -1.23 3.21
CA VAL A 94 9.93 -0.76 3.41
C VAL A 94 10.88 -1.93 3.67
N VAL A 95 10.45 -2.90 4.49
CA VAL A 95 11.23 -4.12 4.77
C VAL A 95 11.50 -4.91 3.49
N SER A 96 10.47 -5.15 2.67
CA SER A 96 10.58 -5.92 1.42
C SER A 96 11.45 -5.20 0.38
N LEU A 97 11.38 -3.87 0.32
CA LEU A 97 12.23 -3.06 -0.54
C LEU A 97 13.72 -3.21 -0.17
N LEU A 98 14.06 -3.05 1.10
CA LEU A 98 15.44 -3.14 1.57
C LEU A 98 15.97 -4.57 1.47
N LEU A 99 15.15 -5.57 1.80
CA LEU A 99 15.48 -6.97 1.64
C LEU A 99 15.75 -7.34 0.17
N GLY A 100 14.89 -6.89 -0.74
CA GLY A 100 15.07 -7.10 -2.17
C GLY A 100 16.38 -6.48 -2.69
N GLY A 101 16.68 -5.25 -2.27
CA GLY A 101 17.95 -4.59 -2.59
C GLY A 101 19.18 -5.38 -2.12
N TYR A 102 19.10 -5.95 -0.90
CA TYR A 102 20.17 -6.77 -0.32
C TYR A 102 20.32 -8.11 -1.04
N LEU A 103 19.23 -8.85 -1.25
CA LEU A 103 19.23 -10.18 -1.86
C LEU A 103 19.64 -10.14 -3.33
N PHE A 104 19.09 -9.20 -4.09
CA PHE A 104 19.27 -9.15 -5.55
C PHE A 104 20.36 -8.18 -6.01
N ASN A 105 20.98 -7.45 -5.07
CA ASN A 105 22.06 -6.48 -5.37
C ASN A 105 21.70 -5.45 -6.46
N THR A 106 20.49 -4.96 -6.43
CA THR A 106 19.90 -4.07 -7.45
C THR A 106 19.95 -2.60 -7.08
N THR A 107 20.49 -2.26 -5.91
CA THR A 107 20.56 -0.89 -5.41
C THR A 107 21.97 -0.34 -5.44
N ILE A 108 22.10 0.98 -5.46
CA ILE A 108 23.39 1.69 -5.37
C ILE A 108 23.96 1.70 -3.94
N LEU A 109 23.11 1.41 -2.94
CA LEU A 109 23.56 1.39 -1.54
C LEU A 109 24.48 0.20 -1.25
N PRO A 110 25.52 0.39 -0.45
CA PRO A 110 26.40 -0.70 -0.04
C PRO A 110 25.65 -1.73 0.81
N LYS A 111 25.99 -3.01 0.65
CA LYS A 111 25.28 -4.13 1.31
C LYS A 111 25.23 -4.03 2.84
N TYR A 112 26.30 -3.52 3.48
CA TYR A 112 26.28 -3.34 4.93
C TYR A 112 25.22 -2.33 5.38
N LEU A 113 25.05 -1.21 4.65
CA LEU A 113 24.05 -0.21 4.95
C LEU A 113 22.64 -0.77 4.73
N LEU A 114 22.39 -1.49 3.64
CA LEU A 114 21.12 -2.18 3.39
C LEU A 114 20.78 -3.16 4.52
N LYS A 115 21.76 -3.91 5.01
CA LYS A 115 21.58 -4.82 6.14
C LYS A 115 21.11 -4.08 7.40
N TYR A 116 21.76 -2.99 7.76
CA TYR A 116 21.37 -2.20 8.94
C TYR A 116 19.98 -1.57 8.76
N LEU A 117 19.71 -0.96 7.63
CA LEU A 117 18.39 -0.37 7.33
C LEU A 117 17.29 -1.44 7.34
N PHE A 118 17.56 -2.62 6.80
CA PHE A 118 16.63 -3.75 6.86
C PHE A 118 16.31 -4.14 8.32
N PHE A 119 17.32 -4.32 9.18
CA PHE A 119 17.09 -4.69 10.57
C PHE A 119 16.29 -3.61 11.33
N ILE A 120 16.60 -2.34 11.13
CA ILE A 120 15.86 -1.23 11.74
C ILE A 120 14.41 -1.26 11.26
N SER A 121 14.18 -1.37 9.96
CA SER A 121 12.83 -1.42 9.40
C SER A 121 12.05 -2.66 9.85
N PHE A 122 12.72 -3.78 10.01
CA PHE A 122 12.12 -5.02 10.51
C PHE A 122 11.71 -4.90 11.99
N ILE A 123 12.51 -4.25 12.82
CA ILE A 123 12.15 -3.95 14.21
C ILE A 123 10.92 -3.02 14.25
N ILE A 124 10.88 -2.00 13.41
CA ILE A 124 9.73 -1.10 13.30
C ILE A 124 8.47 -1.87 12.87
N PHE A 125 8.59 -2.76 11.88
CA PHE A 125 7.49 -3.63 11.45
C PHE A 125 6.98 -4.51 12.59
N LEU A 126 7.88 -5.14 13.36
CA LEU A 126 7.51 -5.96 14.50
C LEU A 126 6.83 -5.12 15.59
N TYR A 127 7.35 -3.93 15.87
CA TYR A 127 6.76 -3.01 16.84
C TYR A 127 5.31 -2.67 16.50
N TYR A 128 5.03 -2.26 15.26
CA TYR A 128 3.66 -1.95 14.82
C TYR A 128 2.76 -3.19 14.81
N SER A 129 3.28 -4.35 14.40
CA SER A 129 2.52 -5.59 14.40
C SER A 129 2.12 -5.99 15.83
N ILE A 130 3.04 -5.97 16.77
CA ILE A 130 2.78 -6.28 18.18
C ILE A 130 1.81 -5.26 18.78
N ASN A 131 2.07 -3.97 18.58
CA ASN A 131 1.25 -2.92 19.17
C ASN A 131 -0.21 -2.98 18.67
N ASN A 132 -0.41 -3.13 17.36
CA ASN A 132 -1.75 -3.12 16.79
C ASN A 132 -2.55 -4.40 17.07
N PHE A 133 -1.91 -5.56 17.13
CA PHE A 133 -2.64 -6.83 17.29
C PHE A 133 -2.67 -7.35 18.73
N ILE A 134 -1.68 -7.03 19.57
CA ILE A 134 -1.55 -7.58 20.91
C ILE A 134 -1.88 -6.54 21.97
N VAL A 135 -1.34 -5.31 21.83
CA VAL A 135 -1.48 -4.27 22.87
C VAL A 135 -2.78 -3.49 22.69
N ASP A 136 -3.11 -3.09 21.47
CA ASP A 136 -4.34 -2.32 21.21
C ASP A 136 -5.57 -3.22 21.15
N THR A 137 -6.42 -3.14 22.19
CA THR A 137 -7.69 -3.87 22.29
C THR A 137 -8.85 -3.08 21.69
N SER A 138 -8.64 -1.85 21.21
CA SER A 138 -9.70 -1.05 20.59
C SER A 138 -10.25 -1.71 19.32
N LYS A 139 -11.54 -1.49 19.04
CA LYS A 139 -12.16 -1.93 17.81
C LYS A 139 -12.06 -0.83 16.75
N PHE A 140 -11.45 -1.14 15.65
CA PHE A 140 -11.37 -0.28 14.47
C PHE A 140 -12.52 -0.61 13.52
N CYS A 141 -13.03 0.44 12.89
CA CYS A 141 -14.12 0.32 11.93
C CYS A 141 -13.92 1.35 10.81
N THR A 142 -13.14 0.96 9.81
CA THR A 142 -12.89 1.77 8.63
C THR A 142 -14.13 1.81 7.73
N ARG A 143 -14.53 3.01 7.31
CA ARG A 143 -15.71 3.22 6.46
C ARG A 143 -15.35 4.05 5.24
N PRO A 144 -16.12 3.93 4.15
CA PRO A 144 -15.95 4.81 3.01
C PRO A 144 -16.32 6.25 3.38
N ASN A 145 -15.56 7.20 2.88
CA ASN A 145 -15.88 8.61 2.93
C ASN A 145 -16.96 8.97 1.88
N LYS A 146 -17.29 10.27 1.76
CA LYS A 146 -18.28 10.77 0.79
C LYS A 146 -17.93 10.47 -0.67
N ASP A 147 -16.65 10.27 -0.97
CA ASP A 147 -16.13 10.00 -2.31
C ASP A 147 -15.95 8.51 -2.57
N SER A 148 -16.59 7.65 -1.76
CA SER A 148 -16.49 6.19 -1.84
C SER A 148 -15.06 5.63 -1.68
N ARG A 149 -14.18 6.37 -0.99
CA ARG A 149 -12.83 5.91 -0.62
C ARG A 149 -12.81 5.49 0.83
N LEU A 150 -12.01 4.48 1.15
CA LEU A 150 -11.84 4.05 2.54
C LEU A 150 -11.08 5.13 3.33
N ASP A 151 -11.69 5.62 4.39
CA ASP A 151 -11.05 6.48 5.38
C ASP A 151 -10.57 5.59 6.53
N TRP A 152 -9.27 5.28 6.52
CA TRP A 152 -8.68 4.30 7.44
C TRP A 152 -8.79 4.80 8.87
N ASP A 153 -9.67 4.15 9.63
CA ASP A 153 -9.98 4.52 11.00
C ASP A 153 -8.71 4.57 11.86
N LYS A 154 -8.62 5.61 12.68
CA LYS A 154 -7.52 5.84 13.62
C LYS A 154 -6.10 5.88 13.04
N TYR A 155 -5.94 5.80 11.72
CA TYR A 155 -4.62 5.88 11.11
C TYR A 155 -3.88 7.15 11.55
N ASN A 156 -4.55 8.31 11.52
CA ASN A 156 -3.97 9.59 11.91
C ASN A 156 -3.68 9.72 13.42
N GLU A 157 -4.28 8.87 14.26
CA GLU A 157 -4.00 8.83 15.70
C GLU A 157 -2.73 8.03 16.00
N ILE A 158 -2.46 6.98 15.22
CA ILE A 158 -1.34 6.05 15.41
C ILE A 158 -0.10 6.51 14.66
N VAL A 159 -0.28 6.99 13.44
CA VAL A 159 0.82 7.48 12.60
C VAL A 159 1.02 8.96 12.83
N THR A 160 2.10 9.29 13.53
CA THR A 160 2.48 10.69 13.72
C THR A 160 2.80 11.35 12.38
N PRO A 161 2.58 12.67 12.22
CA PRO A 161 2.98 13.41 11.01
C PRO A 161 4.46 13.20 10.64
N PHE A 162 5.30 12.96 11.63
CA PHE A 162 6.72 12.64 11.43
C PHE A 162 6.92 11.31 10.68
N MET A 163 6.22 10.24 11.11
CA MET A 163 6.30 8.93 10.46
C MET A 163 5.72 8.97 9.05
N GLU A 164 4.64 9.71 8.86
CA GLU A 164 4.05 9.96 7.54
C GLU A 164 5.06 10.62 6.60
N ASN A 165 5.73 11.66 7.06
CA ASN A 165 6.74 12.35 6.26
C ASN A 165 7.95 11.46 5.95
N ILE A 166 8.40 10.64 6.90
CA ILE A 166 9.47 9.66 6.65
C ILE A 166 9.03 8.68 5.55
N TYR A 167 7.83 8.14 5.63
CA TYR A 167 7.33 7.21 4.62
C TYR A 167 7.27 7.89 3.23
N LYS A 168 6.75 9.10 3.13
CA LYS A 168 6.73 9.89 1.90
C LYS A 168 8.15 10.14 1.34
N ILE A 169 9.10 10.50 2.22
CA ILE A 169 10.50 10.70 1.85
C ILE A 169 11.10 9.39 1.33
N VAL A 170 10.94 8.29 2.04
CA VAL A 170 11.47 6.98 1.62
C VAL A 170 10.91 6.59 0.26
N PHE A 171 9.60 6.74 0.04
CA PHE A 171 8.96 6.42 -1.23
C PHE A 171 9.46 7.29 -2.39
N ASN A 172 9.70 8.57 -2.16
CA ASN A 172 10.27 9.47 -3.19
C ASN A 172 11.77 9.26 -3.41
N LEU A 173 12.49 8.70 -2.43
CA LEU A 173 13.92 8.35 -2.59
C LEU A 173 14.14 6.97 -3.23
N ILE A 174 13.12 6.09 -3.27
CA ILE A 174 13.20 4.77 -3.92
C ILE A 174 13.84 4.84 -5.32
N PRO A 175 13.51 5.82 -6.17
CA PRO A 175 14.12 5.99 -7.49
C PRO A 175 15.63 6.00 -7.47
N PHE A 176 16.21 6.62 -6.46
CA PHE A 176 17.66 6.77 -6.34
C PHE A 176 18.35 5.53 -5.74
N PHE A 177 17.56 4.55 -5.25
CA PHE A 177 18.12 3.31 -4.74
C PHE A 177 18.37 2.24 -5.82
N PHE A 178 17.69 2.30 -6.97
CA PHE A 178 17.87 1.34 -8.02
C PHE A 178 19.09 1.67 -8.90
N LYS A 179 19.90 0.67 -9.25
CA LYS A 179 20.96 0.79 -10.26
C LYS A 179 20.38 1.08 -11.65
N GLU A 180 19.23 0.54 -11.94
CA GLU A 180 18.47 0.82 -13.17
C GLU A 180 17.66 2.11 -13.04
N VAL A 181 18.25 3.23 -13.47
CA VAL A 181 17.67 4.57 -13.37
C VAL A 181 16.27 4.66 -13.99
N ARG A 182 15.99 3.90 -15.06
CA ARG A 182 14.66 3.90 -15.72
C ARG A 182 13.55 3.44 -14.79
N ILE A 183 13.81 2.41 -14.00
CA ILE A 183 12.85 1.86 -13.03
C ILE A 183 12.68 2.84 -11.89
N GLY A 184 13.76 3.39 -11.38
CA GLY A 184 13.70 4.45 -10.38
C GLY A 184 12.85 5.64 -10.85
N PHE A 185 13.07 6.10 -12.08
CA PHE A 185 12.31 7.21 -12.65
C PHE A 185 10.81 6.90 -12.79
N LEU A 186 10.45 5.68 -13.17
CA LEU A 186 9.04 5.24 -13.20
C LEU A 186 8.38 5.34 -11.82
N PHE A 187 9.04 4.84 -10.78
CA PHE A 187 8.54 4.94 -9.40
C PHE A 187 8.42 6.41 -8.95
N PHE A 188 9.39 7.25 -9.31
CA PHE A 188 9.34 8.68 -9.01
C PHE A 188 8.13 9.37 -9.65
N ILE A 189 7.86 9.10 -10.93
CA ILE A 189 6.68 9.65 -11.63
C ILE A 189 5.40 9.21 -10.94
N LEU A 190 5.25 7.91 -10.66
CA LEU A 190 4.06 7.37 -10.02
C LEU A 190 3.87 7.95 -8.61
N GLY A 191 4.94 8.01 -7.81
CA GLY A 191 4.92 8.58 -6.48
C GLY A 191 4.60 10.08 -6.47
N SER A 192 5.22 10.84 -7.37
CA SER A 192 4.96 12.28 -7.52
C SER A 192 3.53 12.55 -8.00
N TYR A 193 3.01 11.75 -8.93
CA TYR A 193 1.62 11.84 -9.38
C TYR A 193 0.65 11.64 -8.21
N ALA A 194 0.85 10.59 -7.40
CA ALA A 194 0.02 10.35 -6.23
C ALA A 194 0.07 11.51 -5.22
N LEU A 195 1.25 12.09 -4.96
CA LEU A 195 1.41 13.24 -4.08
C LEU A 195 0.70 14.50 -4.59
N ILE A 196 0.82 14.79 -5.89
CA ILE A 196 0.17 15.96 -6.51
C ILE A 196 -1.34 15.79 -6.47
N TYR A 197 -1.82 14.62 -6.83
CA TYR A 197 -3.25 14.32 -6.87
C TYR A 197 -3.90 14.47 -5.50
N THR A 198 -3.27 13.99 -4.43
CA THR A 198 -3.78 14.12 -3.05
C THR A 198 -3.78 15.54 -2.54
N ASN A 199 -2.75 16.33 -2.85
CA ASN A 199 -2.71 17.72 -2.44
C ASN A 199 -3.75 18.59 -3.18
N TYR A 200 -4.04 18.27 -4.45
CA TYR A 200 -5.01 19.02 -5.25
C TYR A 200 -6.45 18.84 -4.73
N ASP A 201 -6.81 17.64 -4.33
CA ASP A 201 -8.16 17.31 -3.89
C ASP A 201 -8.42 17.54 -2.39
N ASN A 202 -7.48 18.16 -1.65
CA ASN A 202 -7.55 18.34 -0.18
C ASN A 202 -7.80 17.03 0.60
N TYR A 203 -7.37 15.89 0.05
CA TYR A 203 -7.50 14.61 0.72
C TYR A 203 -6.55 14.50 1.90
N LYS A 204 -7.10 14.21 3.07
CA LYS A 204 -6.35 14.05 4.31
C LYS A 204 -5.46 12.80 4.34
N SER A 205 -5.66 11.84 3.42
CA SER A 205 -4.86 10.61 3.39
C SER A 205 -4.24 10.35 2.02
N TRP A 206 -2.97 10.65 1.89
CA TRP A 206 -2.13 10.31 0.75
C TRP A 206 -2.11 8.79 0.46
N TYR A 207 -2.29 7.99 1.51
CA TYR A 207 -2.21 6.54 1.44
C TYR A 207 -3.38 5.89 0.70
N SER A 208 -4.57 6.47 0.78
CA SER A 208 -5.74 5.94 0.05
C SER A 208 -5.70 6.21 -1.46
N THR A 209 -4.72 6.98 -1.94
CA THR A 209 -4.51 7.22 -3.37
C THR A 209 -3.50 6.29 -4.02
N TRP A 210 -2.76 5.53 -3.23
CA TRP A 210 -1.85 4.50 -3.74
C TRP A 210 -2.56 3.21 -4.16
N CYS A 211 -3.80 3.10 -3.84
CA CYS A 211 -4.62 2.04 -4.34
C CYS A 211 -5.06 2.35 -5.75
#